data_b5dd4071863c66fd2133186ec6467e0f
#
_entry.id   b5dd4071863c66fd2133186ec6467e0f
#
_cell.length_a   1.000
_cell.length_b   1.000
_cell.length_c   1.000
_cell.angle_alpha   90.00
_cell.angle_beta   90.00
_cell.angle_gamma   90.00
#
_symmetry.space_group_name_H-M   'P 1'
#
loop_
_entity.id
_entity.type
_entity.pdbx_description
1 polymer ?
#
loop_
_entity_poly.entity_id
_entity_poly.type
_entity_poly.pdbx_seq_one_letter_code
_entity_poly.pdbx_strand_id
1 'polypeptide(L)'
;MNNKNNGNSTKSICTILNRRINEIYDALDMGVSLEELNAVVISCIDEAKASGNDSADEAKRIFNSIVARGNYNHYLTTLVTYMTCINC
;
A
#
# COMPACT_ATOMS: atom_id res chain seq x y z
N MET A 1 -20.35 -16.92 -14.08
CA MET A 1 -19.93 -16.54 -13.83
C MET A 1 -19.35 -15.99 -13.42
N ASN A 2 -19.53 -16.15 -13.43
CA ASN A 2 -19.05 -15.64 -12.96
C ASN A 2 -18.36 -15.15 -12.46
N ASN A 3 -18.44 -15.21 -12.45
CA ASN A 3 -17.86 -14.71 -11.88
C ASN A 3 -17.17 -14.28 -11.38
N LYS A 4 -17.30 -14.57 -11.45
CA LYS A 4 -16.78 -14.14 -10.95
C LYS A 4 -16.31 -13.51 -10.42
N ASN A 5 -16.72 -13.69 -10.64
CA ASN A 5 -16.33 -13.07 -10.13
C ASN A 5 -15.83 -12.48 -9.66
N ASN A 6 -16.14 -12.65 -9.84
CA ASN A 6 -15.85 -12.08 -9.38
C ASN A 6 -15.34 -11.30 -8.84
N GLY A 7 -15.19 -11.35 -9.01
CA GLY A 7 -15.00 -10.64 -8.61
C GLY A 7 -14.67 -10.08 -7.92
N ASN A 8 -14.65 -10.22 -7.77
CA ASN A 8 -14.80 -9.63 -7.12
C ASN A 8 -14.14 -9.16 -6.35
N SER A 9 -13.64 -9.18 -6.63
CA SER A 9 -13.97 -8.38 -5.48
C SER A 9 -12.80 -8.13 -4.54
N THR A 10 -11.97 -9.10 -4.24
CA THR A 10 -10.76 -8.89 -3.43
C THR A 10 -9.70 -8.18 -4.28
N LYS A 11 -9.22 -7.03 -3.80
CA LYS A 11 -8.24 -6.25 -4.53
C LYS A 11 -6.85 -6.43 -3.93
N SER A 12 -5.84 -6.56 -4.78
CA SER A 12 -4.47 -6.62 -4.29
C SER A 12 -4.02 -5.24 -3.80
N ILE A 13 -3.12 -5.25 -2.84
CA ILE A 13 -2.57 -4.01 -2.30
C ILE A 13 -1.87 -3.23 -3.40
N CYS A 14 -1.13 -3.92 -4.25
CA CYS A 14 -0.39 -3.31 -5.34
C CYS A 14 -1.31 -2.64 -6.36
N THR A 15 -2.45 -3.25 -6.67
CA THR A 15 -3.42 -2.65 -7.58
C THR A 15 -3.91 -1.31 -7.03
N ILE A 16 -4.21 -1.27 -5.74
CA ILE A 16 -4.68 -0.05 -5.10
C ILE A 16 -3.57 0.99 -5.03
N LEU A 17 -2.35 0.57 -4.69
CA LEU A 17 -1.21 1.48 -4.67
C LEU A 17 -0.98 2.09 -6.06
N ASN A 18 -1.04 1.28 -7.11
CA ASN A 18 -0.87 1.79 -8.48
C ASN A 18 -1.96 2.77 -8.86
N ARG A 19 -3.20 2.48 -8.48
CA ARG A 19 -4.32 3.36 -8.80
C ARG A 19 -4.20 4.70 -8.09
N ARG A 20 -3.65 4.69 -6.88
CA ARG A 20 -3.53 5.90 -6.06
C ARG A 20 -2.08 6.40 -5.99
N ILE A 21 -1.28 6.03 -6.99
CA ILE A 21 0.16 6.34 -6.97
C ILE A 21 0.43 7.84 -6.94
N ASN A 22 -0.44 8.64 -7.55
CA ASN A 22 -0.25 10.08 -7.58
C ASN A 22 -0.30 10.69 -6.17
N GLU A 23 -1.13 10.14 -5.28
CA GLU A 23 -1.16 10.60 -3.88
C GLU A 23 0.19 10.36 -3.20
N ILE A 24 0.83 9.24 -3.51
CA ILE A 24 2.13 8.91 -2.94
C ILE A 24 3.22 9.84 -3.50
N TYR A 25 3.20 10.07 -4.81
CA TYR A 25 4.16 10.98 -5.44
C TYR A 25 3.99 12.41 -4.93
N ASP A 26 2.75 12.86 -4.76
CA ASP A 26 2.50 14.19 -4.20
C ASP A 26 3.07 14.32 -2.79
N ALA A 27 2.87 13.30 -1.97
CA ALA A 27 3.41 13.32 -0.61
C ALA A 27 4.95 13.37 -0.63
N LEU A 28 5.57 12.59 -1.51
CA LEU A 28 7.03 12.61 -1.66
C LEU A 28 7.53 13.98 -2.12
N ASP A 29 6.86 14.58 -3.11
CA ASP A 29 7.23 15.89 -3.64
C ASP A 29 7.11 16.97 -2.59
N MET A 30 6.12 16.86 -1.71
CA MET A 30 5.91 17.82 -0.64
C MET A 30 6.89 17.65 0.51
N GLY A 31 7.67 16.57 0.52
CA GLY A 31 8.63 16.31 1.58
C GLY A 31 7.97 16.03 2.91
N VAL A 32 6.83 15.34 2.90
CA VAL A 32 6.11 15.02 4.14
C VAL A 32 6.94 14.08 5.02
N SER A 33 6.58 14.03 6.30
CA SER A 33 7.25 13.12 7.23
C SER A 33 6.97 11.66 6.84
N LEU A 34 7.80 10.77 7.39
CA LEU A 34 7.60 9.33 7.16
C LEU A 34 6.23 8.88 7.65
N GLU A 35 5.78 9.44 8.79
CA GLU A 35 4.45 9.13 9.31
C GLU A 35 3.35 9.54 8.37
N GLU A 36 3.48 10.72 7.76
CA GLU A 36 2.47 11.20 6.81
C GLU A 36 2.47 10.36 5.53
N LEU A 37 3.66 9.99 5.03
CA LEU A 37 3.75 9.12 3.88
C LEU A 37 3.11 7.76 4.18
N ASN A 38 3.40 7.23 5.37
CA ASN A 38 2.82 5.96 5.80
C ASN A 38 1.30 6.04 5.87
N ALA A 39 0.77 7.20 6.32
CA ALA A 39 -0.69 7.36 6.40
C ALA A 39 -1.35 7.21 5.03
N VAL A 40 -0.73 7.73 3.99
CA VAL A 40 -1.24 7.57 2.62
C VAL A 40 -1.20 6.10 2.21
N VAL A 41 -0.07 5.42 2.47
CA VAL A 41 0.08 4.01 2.10
C VAL A 41 -0.89 3.14 2.91
N ILE A 42 -1.04 3.41 4.21
CA ILE A 42 -1.97 2.66 5.06
C ILE A 42 -3.42 2.84 4.58
N SER A 43 -3.75 4.03 4.10
CA SER A 43 -5.08 4.27 3.53
C SER A 43 -5.35 3.31 2.35
N CYS A 44 -4.33 3.10 1.50
CA CYS A 44 -4.45 2.15 0.40
C CYS A 44 -4.61 0.71 0.91
N ILE A 45 -3.85 0.36 1.94
CA ILE A 45 -3.91 -0.98 2.53
C ILE A 45 -5.28 -1.21 3.18
N ASP A 46 -5.82 -0.20 3.85
CA ASP A 46 -7.16 -0.30 4.45
C ASP A 46 -8.23 -0.49 3.38
N GLU A 47 -8.06 0.13 2.24
CA GLU A 47 -8.97 -0.08 1.12
C GLU A 47 -8.92 -1.54 0.64
N ALA A 48 -7.72 -2.11 0.57
CA ALA A 48 -7.57 -3.53 0.23
C ALA A 48 -8.24 -4.42 1.27
N LYS A 49 -8.09 -4.09 2.54
CA LYS A 49 -8.72 -4.86 3.61
C LYS A 49 -10.24 -4.80 3.49
N ALA A 50 -10.78 -3.64 3.18
CA ALA A 50 -12.23 -3.48 3.01
C ALA A 50 -12.76 -4.31 1.85
N SER A 51 -11.90 -4.63 0.88
CA SER A 51 -12.29 -5.48 -0.26
C SER A 51 -12.13 -6.97 0.06
N GLY A 52 -11.67 -7.33 1.25
CA GLY A 52 -11.51 -8.71 1.68
C GLY A 52 -10.11 -9.28 1.56
N ASN A 53 -9.10 -8.42 1.40
CA ASN A 53 -7.72 -8.89 1.28
C ASN A 53 -7.15 -9.23 2.65
N ASP A 54 -6.92 -10.53 2.88
CA ASP A 54 -6.43 -11.01 4.18
C ASP A 54 -4.97 -10.60 4.46
N SER A 55 -4.20 -10.29 3.41
CA SER A 55 -2.81 -9.89 3.57
C SER A 55 -2.66 -8.44 4.05
N ALA A 56 -3.75 -7.68 4.07
CA ALA A 56 -3.69 -6.26 4.41
C ALA A 56 -3.15 -6.03 5.83
N ASP A 57 -3.57 -6.84 6.80
CA ASP A 57 -3.11 -6.67 8.18
C ASP A 57 -1.60 -6.89 8.29
N GLU A 58 -1.08 -7.87 7.58
CA GLU A 58 0.36 -8.15 7.58
C GLU A 58 1.13 -7.00 6.93
N ALA A 59 0.64 -6.49 5.80
CA ALA A 59 1.27 -5.36 5.12
C ALA A 59 1.29 -4.13 6.02
N LYS A 60 0.17 -3.87 6.69
CA LYS A 60 0.05 -2.74 7.59
C LYS A 60 1.07 -2.83 8.73
N ARG A 61 1.22 -4.03 9.29
CA ARG A 61 2.20 -4.27 10.35
C ARG A 61 3.62 -4.02 9.86
N ILE A 62 3.94 -4.46 8.66
CA ILE A 62 5.27 -4.27 8.08
C ILE A 62 5.58 -2.78 7.92
N PHE A 63 4.68 -2.02 7.31
CA PHE A 63 4.94 -0.60 7.07
C PHE A 63 5.00 0.19 8.36
N ASN A 64 4.12 -0.09 9.32
CA ASN A 64 4.19 0.56 10.62
C ASN A 64 5.48 0.25 11.37
N SER A 65 6.00 -0.96 11.22
CA SER A 65 7.27 -1.36 11.83
C SER A 65 8.44 -0.55 11.26
N ILE A 66 8.43 -0.30 9.95
CA ILE A 66 9.50 0.48 9.32
C ILE A 66 9.44 1.93 9.79
N VAL A 67 8.24 2.48 9.91
CA VAL A 67 8.04 3.84 10.44
C VAL A 67 8.60 3.94 11.86
N ALA A 68 8.34 2.93 12.68
CA ALA A 68 8.82 2.92 14.07
C ALA A 68 10.36 2.94 14.12
N ARG A 69 11.02 2.38 13.10
CA ARG A 69 12.49 2.40 13.03
C ARG A 69 13.03 3.70 12.44
N GLY A 70 12.17 4.50 11.83
CA GLY A 70 12.56 5.78 11.26
C GLY A 70 13.44 5.68 10.02
N ASN A 71 13.35 4.59 9.28
CA ASN A 71 14.20 4.38 8.11
C ASN A 71 13.43 4.68 6.83
N TYR A 72 13.56 5.92 6.36
CA TYR A 72 12.87 6.41 5.18
C TYR A 72 13.25 5.63 3.92
N ASN A 73 14.56 5.39 3.76
CA ASN A 73 15.03 4.67 2.56
C ASN A 73 14.50 3.25 2.51
N HIS A 74 14.49 2.57 3.66
CA HIS A 74 13.97 1.22 3.72
C HIS A 74 12.47 1.20 3.41
N TYR A 75 11.76 2.22 3.88
CA TYR A 75 10.34 2.36 3.61
C TYR A 75 10.08 2.45 2.10
N LEU A 76 10.82 3.34 1.43
CA LEU A 76 10.64 3.52 -0.01
C LEU A 76 11.01 2.26 -0.79
N THR A 77 12.08 1.59 -0.39
CA THR A 77 12.49 0.33 -1.03
C THR A 77 11.39 -0.72 -0.89
N THR A 78 10.83 -0.85 0.31
CA THR A 78 9.76 -1.81 0.57
C THR A 78 8.52 -1.46 -0.27
N LEU A 79 8.17 -0.18 -0.32
CA LEU A 79 7.02 0.27 -1.09
C LEU A 79 7.19 -0.07 -2.57
N VAL A 80 8.35 0.24 -3.13
CA VAL A 80 8.63 -0.04 -4.54
C VAL A 80 8.58 -1.55 -4.80
N THR A 81 9.09 -2.35 -3.86
CA THR A 81 9.04 -3.80 -3.98
C THR A 81 7.61 -4.30 -4.05
N TYR A 82 6.74 -3.78 -3.18
CA TYR A 82 5.32 -4.14 -3.25
C TYR A 82 4.71 -3.79 -4.59
N MET A 83 5.08 -2.65 -5.15
CA MET A 83 4.50 -2.18 -6.41
C MET A 83 5.03 -2.92 -7.62
N THR A 84 6.23 -3.46 -7.56
CA THR A 84 6.84 -4.11 -8.72
C THR A 84 6.76 -5.63 -8.68
N CYS A 85 6.85 -6.22 -7.49
CA CYS A 85 6.80 -7.68 -7.36
C CYS A 85 5.47 -8.26 -7.71
N ILE A 86 4.44 -7.48 -7.50
CA ILE A 86 3.13 -7.98 -7.73
C ILE A 86 2.67 -7.48 -9.04
N ASN A 87 3.10 -7.92 -10.03
CA ASN A 87 2.61 -7.57 -11.33
C ASN A 87 1.08 -7.62 -11.30
N CYS A 88 0.56 -6.81 -10.46
CA CYS A 88 -0.87 -6.78 -10.17
C CYS A 88 -1.67 -6.46 -11.42
#